data_c7466e5a905c1fffb1c4e6926d520429
#
_entry.id   c7466e5a905c1fffb1c4e6926d520429
#
_cell.length_a   1.000
_cell.length_b   1.000
_cell.length_c   1.000
_cell.angle_alpha   90.00
_cell.angle_beta   90.00
_cell.angle_gamma   90.00
#
_symmetry.space_group_name_H-M   'P 1'
#
loop_
_entity.id
_entity.type
_entity.pdbx_description
1 polymer ?
#
loop_
_entity_poly.entity_id
_entity_poly.type
_entity_poly.pdbx_seq_one_letter_code
_entity_poly.pdbx_strand_id
1 'polypeptide(L)'
;MVNPVLGIVFSNYNGHGRSETGHVPTGSQGNLIVSSTKKVPETELRKQLIEEAKKQGKPYGLYFEDISSGFAVTQRSSPQAFQVIPLVVWRVYVDGRPDELVRGVSIVGTPLAAMKRILATGDKSEVFNGECGAESGTVPVSAVAPAMLVSEMETQRQPQGTARPPILPKPGFESKMAANTEAQ
;
A
#
# COMPACT_ATOMS: atom_id res chain seq x y z
N MET A 1 -19.08 12.65 21.61
CA MET A 1 -18.41 12.35 20.33
C MET A 1 -19.32 11.44 19.52
N VAL A 2 -19.59 11.73 18.27
CA VAL A 2 -20.43 10.87 17.40
C VAL A 2 -19.50 9.87 16.72
N ASN A 3 -19.81 8.58 16.79
CA ASN A 3 -19.13 7.60 15.94
C ASN A 3 -19.78 7.64 14.56
N PRO A 4 -19.09 8.10 13.51
CA PRO A 4 -19.69 8.28 12.18
C PRO A 4 -20.10 6.95 11.53
N VAL A 5 -19.52 5.84 11.97
CA VAL A 5 -19.84 4.51 11.42
C VAL A 5 -21.14 3.94 12.01
N LEU A 6 -21.40 4.20 13.28
CA LEU A 6 -22.53 3.62 14.01
C LEU A 6 -23.64 4.63 14.32
N GLY A 7 -23.42 5.93 14.10
CA GLY A 7 -24.35 6.99 14.48
C GLY A 7 -24.60 7.08 16.00
N ILE A 8 -23.71 6.49 16.82
CA ILE A 8 -23.86 6.46 18.28
C ILE A 8 -23.16 7.66 18.89
N VAL A 9 -23.85 8.37 19.74
CA VAL A 9 -23.31 9.45 20.55
C VAL A 9 -22.77 8.88 21.85
N PHE A 10 -21.47 9.04 22.11
CA PHE A 10 -20.88 8.67 23.38
C PHE A 10 -20.89 9.86 24.34
N SER A 11 -21.37 9.66 25.55
CA SER A 11 -21.40 10.69 26.60
C SER A 11 -20.00 10.98 27.18
N ASN A 12 -19.06 10.06 27.04
CA ASN A 12 -17.71 10.15 27.60
C ASN A 12 -16.63 10.18 26.53
N TYR A 13 -15.55 10.89 26.80
CA TYR A 13 -14.35 10.87 25.95
C TYR A 13 -13.66 9.51 26.05
N ASN A 14 -13.30 8.96 24.91
CA ASN A 14 -12.51 7.72 24.82
C ASN A 14 -11.05 7.95 24.36
N GLY A 15 -10.64 9.19 24.15
CA GLY A 15 -9.27 9.55 23.76
C GLY A 15 -8.90 9.32 22.28
N HIS A 16 -9.84 8.87 21.42
CA HIS A 16 -9.55 8.55 20.01
C HIS A 16 -9.83 9.69 19.04
N GLY A 17 -10.20 10.88 19.53
CA GLY A 17 -10.36 12.05 18.69
C GLY A 17 -9.01 12.63 18.31
N ARG A 18 -8.78 12.77 17.01
CA ARG A 18 -7.55 13.38 16.42
C ARG A 18 -7.95 14.37 15.35
N SER A 19 -7.13 15.38 15.14
CA SER A 19 -7.30 16.33 14.06
C SER A 19 -5.98 17.00 13.70
N GLU A 20 -5.88 17.42 12.45
CA GLU A 20 -4.93 18.44 12.02
C GLU A 20 -5.34 19.80 12.59
N THR A 21 -4.41 20.72 12.72
CA THR A 21 -4.69 22.08 13.21
C THR A 21 -5.72 22.77 12.31
N GLY A 22 -6.80 23.28 12.93
CA GLY A 22 -7.90 23.95 12.22
C GLY A 22 -9.04 23.03 11.80
N HIS A 23 -8.93 21.71 11.99
CA HIS A 23 -9.98 20.74 11.69
C HIS A 23 -10.73 20.29 12.95
N VAL A 24 -11.97 19.83 12.75
CA VAL A 24 -12.78 19.28 13.84
C VAL A 24 -12.28 17.88 14.19
N PRO A 25 -11.99 17.58 15.48
CA PRO A 25 -11.55 16.26 15.88
C PRO A 25 -12.60 15.19 15.57
N THR A 26 -12.16 14.12 14.91
CA THR A 26 -12.97 12.91 14.69
C THR A 26 -12.24 11.67 15.20
N GLY A 27 -12.95 10.57 15.38
CA GLY A 27 -12.32 9.30 15.72
C GLY A 27 -11.41 8.83 14.59
N SER A 28 -10.11 8.81 14.83
CA SER A 28 -9.11 8.38 13.84
C SER A 28 -8.21 7.30 14.42
N GLN A 29 -7.72 6.41 13.53
CA GLN A 29 -6.70 5.44 13.87
C GLN A 29 -5.41 6.16 14.29
N GLY A 30 -4.78 5.67 15.35
CA GLY A 30 -3.42 6.06 15.74
C GLY A 30 -2.42 4.98 15.35
N ASN A 31 -2.30 3.98 16.22
CA ASN A 31 -1.41 2.84 16.01
C ASN A 31 -2.25 1.58 15.78
N LEU A 32 -2.01 0.90 14.66
CA LEU A 32 -2.59 -0.41 14.37
C LEU A 32 -1.55 -1.48 14.68
N ILE A 33 -1.86 -2.36 15.63
CA ILE A 33 -1.00 -3.50 15.97
C ILE A 33 -1.72 -4.77 15.52
N VAL A 34 -1.14 -5.44 14.54
CA VAL A 34 -1.64 -6.72 14.01
C VAL A 34 -0.78 -7.84 14.57
N SER A 35 -1.42 -8.79 15.24
CA SER A 35 -0.77 -9.98 15.75
C SER A 35 -1.47 -11.24 15.24
N SER A 36 -0.72 -12.32 15.10
CA SER A 36 -1.23 -13.62 14.67
C SER A 36 -0.91 -14.67 15.73
N THR A 37 -1.83 -15.62 15.92
CA THR A 37 -1.62 -16.79 16.77
C THR A 37 -0.85 -17.91 16.08
N LYS A 38 -0.85 -17.91 14.73
CA LYS A 38 -0.11 -18.89 13.91
C LYS A 38 0.97 -18.15 13.13
N LYS A 39 2.21 -18.31 13.58
CA LYS A 39 3.36 -17.64 13.00
C LYS A 39 4.33 -18.67 12.44
N VAL A 40 4.95 -18.34 11.30
CA VAL A 40 6.01 -19.14 10.69
C VAL A 40 7.22 -18.26 10.38
N PRO A 41 8.44 -18.81 10.32
CA PRO A 41 9.61 -18.04 9.90
C PRO A 41 9.45 -17.49 8.49
N GLU A 42 10.05 -16.34 8.18
CA GLU A 42 9.98 -15.71 6.85
C GLU A 42 10.49 -16.63 5.73
N THR A 43 11.52 -17.42 6.02
CA THR A 43 12.03 -18.44 5.09
C THR A 43 10.99 -19.48 4.74
N GLU A 44 10.11 -19.79 5.68
CA GLU A 44 9.00 -20.71 5.46
C GLU A 44 7.87 -20.06 4.66
N LEU A 45 7.57 -18.77 4.91
CA LEU A 45 6.61 -18.02 4.08
C LEU A 45 7.01 -18.02 2.60
N ARG A 46 8.32 -17.85 2.31
CA ARG A 46 8.82 -17.90 0.94
C ARG A 46 8.64 -19.27 0.30
N LYS A 47 8.90 -20.35 1.03
CA LYS A 47 8.66 -21.73 0.53
C LYS A 47 7.18 -21.93 0.23
N GLN A 48 6.31 -21.55 1.16
CA GLN A 48 4.87 -21.67 0.98
C GLN A 48 4.34 -20.81 -0.18
N LEU A 49 4.92 -19.63 -0.46
CA LEU A 49 4.62 -18.83 -1.65
C LEU A 49 4.92 -19.61 -2.93
N ILE A 50 6.08 -20.26 -3.00
CA ILE A 50 6.46 -21.09 -4.15
C ILE A 50 5.54 -22.32 -4.30
N GLU A 51 5.22 -22.96 -3.20
CA GLU A 51 4.31 -24.12 -3.19
C GLU A 51 2.89 -23.74 -3.63
N GLU A 52 2.36 -22.63 -3.13
CA GLU A 52 1.04 -22.15 -3.51
C GLU A 52 1.01 -21.73 -4.99
N ALA A 53 2.06 -21.08 -5.49
CA ALA A 53 2.18 -20.76 -6.91
C ALA A 53 2.21 -22.02 -7.79
N LYS A 54 2.95 -23.07 -7.38
CA LYS A 54 2.97 -24.38 -8.05
C LYS A 54 1.60 -25.04 -8.05
N LYS A 55 0.92 -25.07 -6.92
CA LYS A 55 -0.42 -25.63 -6.76
C LYS A 55 -1.43 -24.97 -7.68
N GLN A 56 -1.30 -23.66 -7.90
CA GLN A 56 -2.14 -22.89 -8.82
C GLN A 56 -1.68 -22.96 -10.28
N GLY A 57 -0.62 -23.68 -10.60
CA GLY A 57 -0.05 -23.76 -11.96
C GLY A 57 0.55 -22.46 -12.46
N LYS A 58 0.96 -21.57 -11.54
CA LYS A 58 1.59 -20.28 -11.88
C LYS A 58 3.10 -20.42 -11.97
N PRO A 59 3.78 -19.70 -12.90
CA PRO A 59 5.23 -19.77 -13.04
C PRO A 59 5.98 -19.02 -11.92
N TYR A 60 5.31 -18.14 -11.18
CA TYR A 60 5.86 -17.36 -10.08
C TYR A 60 4.79 -16.92 -9.09
N GLY A 61 5.20 -16.60 -7.86
CA GLY A 61 4.47 -15.79 -6.90
C GLY A 61 4.98 -14.34 -6.90
N LEU A 62 4.22 -13.44 -6.32
CA LEU A 62 4.64 -12.03 -6.13
C LEU A 62 4.99 -11.79 -4.67
N TYR A 63 6.14 -11.17 -4.45
CA TYR A 63 6.59 -10.69 -3.14
C TYR A 63 6.64 -9.16 -3.17
N PHE A 64 5.89 -8.53 -2.29
CA PHE A 64 5.80 -7.09 -2.10
C PHE A 64 6.64 -6.73 -0.88
N GLU A 65 7.76 -6.06 -1.11
CA GLU A 65 8.75 -5.77 -0.08
C GLU A 65 8.52 -4.41 0.58
N ASP A 66 8.11 -3.42 -0.20
CA ASP A 66 7.90 -2.06 0.28
C ASP A 66 6.69 -1.41 -0.36
N ILE A 67 6.04 -0.51 0.40
CA ILE A 67 4.78 0.13 0.02
C ILE A 67 4.93 1.65 0.14
N SER A 68 4.56 2.37 -0.91
CA SER A 68 4.55 3.83 -0.95
C SER A 68 3.30 4.40 -0.28
N SER A 69 2.14 3.94 -0.70
CA SER A 69 0.86 4.50 -0.30
C SER A 69 -0.28 3.55 -0.61
N GLY A 70 -1.48 3.93 -0.22
CA GLY A 70 -2.69 3.23 -0.54
C GLY A 70 -3.92 4.01 -0.10
N PHE A 71 -5.08 3.54 -0.53
CA PHE A 71 -6.35 4.07 -0.05
C PHE A 71 -7.37 2.95 0.09
N ALA A 72 -8.36 3.18 0.93
CA ALA A 72 -9.52 2.31 1.08
C ALA A 72 -10.81 3.11 1.02
N VAL A 73 -11.77 2.62 0.24
CA VAL A 73 -13.13 3.15 0.20
C VAL A 73 -13.96 2.35 1.19
N THR A 74 -14.38 3.00 2.27
CA THR A 74 -15.14 2.37 3.37
C THR A 74 -16.56 2.91 3.53
N GLN A 75 -16.98 3.82 2.66
CA GLN A 75 -18.30 4.44 2.71
C GLN A 75 -19.40 3.41 2.37
N ARG A 76 -20.53 3.49 3.08
CA ARG A 76 -21.66 2.57 2.87
C ARG A 76 -22.35 2.75 1.51
N SER A 77 -22.23 3.91 0.89
CA SER A 77 -22.83 4.26 -0.40
C SER A 77 -22.03 3.75 -1.60
N SER A 78 -20.87 3.20 -1.39
CA SER A 78 -19.97 2.73 -2.46
C SER A 78 -19.48 1.30 -2.18
N PRO A 79 -19.18 0.51 -3.22
CA PRO A 79 -18.51 -0.78 -3.03
C PRO A 79 -17.20 -0.58 -2.26
N GLN A 80 -16.99 -1.40 -1.25
CA GLN A 80 -15.74 -1.38 -0.49
C GLN A 80 -14.59 -1.87 -1.37
N ALA A 81 -13.58 -1.06 -1.50
CA ALA A 81 -12.39 -1.37 -2.29
C ALA A 81 -11.15 -0.79 -1.61
N PHE A 82 -10.00 -1.38 -1.89
CA PHE A 82 -8.71 -0.82 -1.54
C PHE A 82 -7.74 -0.91 -2.72
N GLN A 83 -6.80 -0.01 -2.74
CA GLN A 83 -5.65 -0.06 -3.63
C GLN A 83 -4.39 0.20 -2.80
N VAL A 84 -3.34 -0.58 -3.08
CA VAL A 84 -2.00 -0.37 -2.52
C VAL A 84 -1.03 -0.16 -3.67
N ILE A 85 -0.14 0.80 -3.51
CA ILE A 85 0.91 1.14 -4.47
C ILE A 85 2.25 0.69 -3.90
N PRO A 86 2.74 -0.49 -4.28
CA PRO A 86 4.05 -0.97 -3.87
C PRO A 86 5.19 -0.19 -4.54
N LEU A 87 6.30 -0.06 -3.84
CA LEU A 87 7.57 0.47 -4.37
C LEU A 87 8.43 -0.65 -4.93
N VAL A 88 8.52 -1.76 -4.21
CA VAL A 88 9.39 -2.88 -4.55
C VAL A 88 8.55 -4.16 -4.66
N VAL A 89 8.58 -4.77 -5.82
CA VAL A 89 7.84 -6.01 -6.13
C VAL A 89 8.75 -6.99 -6.82
N TRP A 90 8.79 -8.23 -6.35
CA TRP A 90 9.59 -9.30 -6.91
C TRP A 90 8.71 -10.43 -7.46
N ARG A 91 9.10 -10.98 -8.61
CA ARG A 91 8.63 -12.30 -9.05
C ARG A 91 9.53 -13.35 -8.43
N VAL A 92 8.95 -14.21 -7.62
CA VAL A 92 9.60 -15.36 -7.02
C VAL A 92 9.24 -16.57 -7.84
N TYR A 93 10.19 -17.08 -8.61
CA TYR A 93 9.93 -18.16 -9.57
C TYR A 93 9.87 -19.54 -8.92
N VAL A 94 9.00 -20.40 -9.45
CA VAL A 94 8.80 -21.76 -8.95
C VAL A 94 9.87 -22.74 -9.41
N ASP A 95 10.64 -22.42 -10.44
CA ASP A 95 11.70 -23.25 -11.02
C ASP A 95 13.09 -22.98 -10.41
N GLY A 96 13.17 -22.07 -9.43
CA GLY A 96 14.40 -21.76 -8.70
C GLY A 96 15.35 -20.78 -9.40
N ARG A 97 14.95 -20.18 -10.52
CA ARG A 97 15.73 -19.09 -11.12
C ARG A 97 15.76 -17.87 -10.20
N PRO A 98 16.70 -16.94 -10.38
CA PRO A 98 16.75 -15.70 -9.59
C PRO A 98 15.47 -14.89 -9.65
N ASP A 99 15.15 -14.23 -8.55
CA ASP A 99 14.01 -13.32 -8.47
C ASP A 99 14.18 -12.15 -9.43
N GLU A 100 13.06 -11.68 -9.98
CA GLU A 100 13.03 -10.57 -10.94
C GLU A 100 12.27 -9.39 -10.35
N LEU A 101 12.90 -8.21 -10.35
CA LEU A 101 12.25 -6.97 -9.94
C LEU A 101 11.23 -6.52 -10.99
N VAL A 102 10.02 -6.20 -10.54
CA VAL A 102 8.90 -5.77 -11.39
C VAL A 102 8.48 -4.36 -11.02
N ARG A 103 8.10 -3.57 -12.01
CA ARG A 103 7.58 -2.21 -11.81
C ARG A 103 6.16 -2.07 -12.34
N GLY A 104 5.45 -1.09 -11.78
CA GLY A 104 4.12 -0.72 -12.27
C GLY A 104 3.05 -1.74 -11.95
N VAL A 105 3.11 -2.34 -10.77
CA VAL A 105 2.09 -3.24 -10.24
C VAL A 105 1.41 -2.56 -9.06
N SER A 106 0.08 -2.53 -9.04
CA SER A 106 -0.73 -2.14 -7.88
C SER A 106 -1.50 -3.35 -7.37
N ILE A 107 -1.71 -3.42 -6.08
CA ILE A 107 -2.63 -4.37 -5.47
C ILE A 107 -4.00 -3.71 -5.40
N VAL A 108 -5.04 -4.42 -5.80
CA VAL A 108 -6.43 -3.97 -5.72
C VAL A 108 -7.30 -5.08 -5.12
N GLY A 109 -8.44 -4.72 -4.56
CA GLY A 109 -9.38 -5.70 -4.06
C GLY A 109 -10.37 -5.16 -3.03
N THR A 110 -11.06 -6.08 -2.38
CA THR A 110 -11.91 -5.77 -1.23
C THR A 110 -11.25 -6.26 0.06
N PRO A 111 -11.26 -5.45 1.15
CA PRO A 111 -10.55 -5.79 2.38
C PRO A 111 -10.95 -7.16 2.96
N LEU A 112 -12.24 -7.46 3.04
CA LEU A 112 -12.73 -8.73 3.60
C LEU A 112 -12.33 -9.95 2.75
N ALA A 113 -12.33 -9.80 1.42
CA ALA A 113 -11.90 -10.89 0.53
C ALA A 113 -10.40 -11.18 0.71
N ALA A 114 -9.58 -10.14 0.79
CA ALA A 114 -8.15 -10.26 1.04
C ALA A 114 -7.84 -10.93 2.38
N MET A 115 -8.49 -10.51 3.46
CA MET A 115 -8.30 -11.08 4.80
C MET A 115 -8.67 -12.56 4.87
N LYS A 116 -9.72 -12.99 4.18
CA LYS A 116 -10.13 -14.41 4.13
C LYS A 116 -9.13 -15.31 3.40
N ARG A 117 -8.25 -14.75 2.59
CA ARG A 117 -7.28 -15.48 1.78
C ARG A 117 -5.89 -15.56 2.42
N ILE A 118 -5.71 -15.06 3.65
CA ILE A 118 -4.46 -15.18 4.39
C ILE A 118 -4.25 -16.65 4.77
N LEU A 119 -3.13 -17.22 4.32
CA LEU A 119 -2.72 -18.59 4.57
C LEU A 119 -1.80 -18.71 5.78
N ALA A 120 -0.85 -17.80 5.89
CA ALA A 120 0.15 -17.79 6.95
C ALA A 120 0.65 -16.36 7.24
N THR A 121 1.26 -16.19 8.40
CA THR A 121 1.86 -14.92 8.81
C THR A 121 3.28 -15.16 9.33
N GLY A 122 4.16 -14.17 9.13
CA GLY A 122 5.52 -14.18 9.63
C GLY A 122 5.61 -14.09 11.15
N ASP A 123 6.74 -14.47 11.68
CA ASP A 123 7.07 -14.40 13.11
C ASP A 123 7.64 -13.04 13.52
N LYS A 124 8.13 -12.25 12.57
CA LYS A 124 8.62 -10.89 12.78
C LYS A 124 7.58 -9.88 12.36
N SER A 125 7.47 -8.81 13.14
CA SER A 125 6.64 -7.67 12.82
C SER A 125 7.51 -6.49 12.43
N GLU A 126 7.08 -5.77 11.42
CA GLU A 126 7.70 -4.52 10.97
C GLU A 126 6.81 -3.34 11.32
N VAL A 127 7.41 -2.16 11.38
CA VAL A 127 6.75 -0.90 11.71
C VAL A 127 6.69 -0.03 10.46
N PHE A 128 5.48 0.31 10.06
CA PHE A 128 5.22 1.31 9.04
C PHE A 128 4.74 2.59 9.71
N ASN A 129 5.37 3.73 9.41
CA ASN A 129 4.95 5.05 9.84
C ASN A 129 4.50 5.86 8.63
N GLY A 130 3.36 6.52 8.75
CA GLY A 130 2.80 7.29 7.67
C GLY A 130 1.78 8.31 8.14
N GLU A 131 0.99 8.78 7.20
CA GLU A 131 -0.08 9.76 7.44
C GLU A 131 -1.39 9.22 6.89
N CYS A 132 -2.47 9.50 7.61
CA CYS A 132 -3.83 9.17 7.17
C CYS A 132 -4.61 10.46 6.96
N GLY A 133 -5.08 10.68 5.72
CA GLY A 133 -5.96 11.79 5.37
C GLY A 133 -7.42 11.36 5.46
N ALA A 134 -8.21 12.08 6.24
CA ALA A 134 -9.64 11.84 6.44
C ALA A 134 -10.36 13.16 6.76
N GLU A 135 -11.59 13.08 7.28
CA GLU A 135 -12.41 14.27 7.62
C GLU A 135 -11.75 15.20 8.64
N SER A 136 -10.87 14.66 9.47
CA SER A 136 -10.11 15.42 10.47
C SER A 136 -8.80 16.04 9.93
N GLY A 137 -8.60 16.06 8.61
CA GLY A 137 -7.33 16.44 7.98
C GLY A 137 -6.32 15.30 7.98
N THR A 138 -5.05 15.63 7.86
CA THR A 138 -3.94 14.68 7.81
C THR A 138 -3.35 14.46 9.20
N VAL A 139 -3.35 13.22 9.67
CA VAL A 139 -2.84 12.85 10.99
C VAL A 139 -1.80 11.73 10.89
N PRO A 140 -0.69 11.79 11.68
CA PRO A 140 0.31 10.74 11.68
C PRO A 140 -0.26 9.43 12.23
N VAL A 141 0.08 8.33 11.58
CA VAL A 141 -0.36 6.97 11.95
C VAL A 141 0.81 6.00 11.92
N SER A 142 0.68 4.90 12.65
CA SER A 142 1.62 3.79 12.56
C SER A 142 0.88 2.47 12.43
N ALA A 143 1.49 1.53 11.74
CA ALA A 143 1.06 0.14 11.71
C ALA A 143 2.22 -0.78 12.06
N VAL A 144 1.96 -1.77 12.91
CA VAL A 144 2.90 -2.83 13.26
C VAL A 144 2.26 -4.14 12.82
N ALA A 145 2.85 -4.80 11.83
CA ALA A 145 2.27 -6.01 11.26
C ALA A 145 3.35 -7.00 10.83
N PRO A 146 3.09 -8.31 10.92
CA PRO A 146 3.96 -9.32 10.32
C PRO A 146 3.75 -9.40 8.79
N ALA A 147 4.74 -9.95 8.09
CA ALA A 147 4.55 -10.37 6.70
C ALA A 147 3.39 -11.36 6.59
N MET A 148 2.63 -11.31 5.49
CA MET A 148 1.44 -12.15 5.29
C MET A 148 1.52 -12.86 3.94
N LEU A 149 1.29 -14.16 3.95
CA LEU A 149 1.08 -14.94 2.73
C LEU A 149 -0.42 -14.99 2.42
N VAL A 150 -0.78 -14.54 1.24
CA VAL A 150 -2.16 -14.55 0.73
C VAL A 150 -2.23 -15.46 -0.48
N SER A 151 -3.23 -16.36 -0.53
CA SER A 151 -3.35 -17.32 -1.63
C SER A 151 -3.60 -16.67 -2.99
N GLU A 152 -4.34 -15.58 -3.00
CA GLU A 152 -4.70 -14.85 -4.21
C GLU A 152 -4.96 -13.38 -3.89
N MET A 153 -4.42 -12.49 -4.73
CA MET A 153 -4.63 -11.06 -4.67
C MET A 153 -4.76 -10.51 -6.09
N GLU A 154 -5.72 -9.65 -6.31
CA GLU A 154 -5.86 -8.98 -7.59
C GLU A 154 -4.77 -7.94 -7.75
N THR A 155 -4.14 -7.94 -8.92
CA THR A 155 -3.12 -6.96 -9.28
C THR A 155 -3.47 -6.25 -10.56
N GLN A 156 -3.20 -4.96 -10.61
CA GLN A 156 -3.43 -4.11 -11.75
C GLN A 156 -2.11 -3.55 -12.26
N ARG A 157 -1.92 -3.57 -13.58
CA ARG A 157 -0.79 -2.87 -14.19
C ARG A 157 -1.05 -1.37 -14.17
N GLN A 158 -0.10 -0.61 -13.65
CA GLN A 158 -0.14 0.85 -13.74
C GLN A 158 0.23 1.28 -15.16
N PRO A 159 -0.53 2.19 -15.80
CA PRO A 159 -0.15 2.76 -17.07
C PRO A 159 1.16 3.53 -16.88
N GLN A 160 2.18 3.16 -17.63
CA GLN A 160 3.41 3.94 -17.70
C GLN A 160 3.19 5.09 -18.68
N GLY A 161 3.38 6.31 -18.22
CA GLY A 161 3.48 7.46 -19.11
C GLY A 161 4.68 7.25 -20.05
N THR A 162 4.45 7.28 -21.36
CA THR A 162 5.50 7.18 -22.36
C THR A 162 6.25 8.49 -22.56
N ALA A 163 5.77 9.57 -21.99
CA ALA A 163 6.40 10.88 -22.05
C ALA A 163 7.74 10.85 -21.28
N ARG A 164 8.83 11.00 -21.99
CA ARG A 164 10.12 11.29 -21.35
C ARG A 164 10.00 12.63 -20.64
N PRO A 165 10.41 12.73 -19.37
CA PRO A 165 10.47 14.05 -18.72
C PRO A 165 11.35 14.96 -19.57
N PRO A 166 11.00 16.26 -19.70
CA PRO A 166 11.82 17.20 -20.44
C PRO A 166 13.23 17.24 -19.85
N ILE A 167 14.24 17.14 -20.71
CA ILE A 167 15.63 17.34 -20.28
C ILE A 167 15.77 18.84 -20.02
N LEU A 168 15.74 19.22 -18.77
CA LEU A 168 15.96 20.61 -18.38
C LEU A 168 17.45 20.97 -18.56
N PRO A 169 17.76 22.13 -19.13
CA PRO A 169 19.14 22.60 -19.19
C PRO A 169 19.68 22.81 -17.78
N LYS A 170 21.00 22.76 -17.61
CA LYS A 170 21.63 23.10 -16.32
C LYS A 170 21.15 24.48 -15.86
N PRO A 171 20.88 24.67 -14.56
CA PRO A 171 20.57 25.99 -14.03
C PRO A 171 21.66 27.02 -14.45
N GLY A 172 21.25 28.14 -15.01
CA GLY A 172 22.16 29.17 -15.55
C GLY A 172 22.61 28.93 -17.00
N PHE A 173 22.15 27.90 -17.69
CA PHE A 173 22.37 27.68 -19.12
C PHE A 173 21.21 28.32 -19.89
N GLU A 174 21.34 29.61 -20.24
CA GLU A 174 20.42 30.22 -21.18
C GLU A 174 20.64 29.57 -22.56
N SER A 175 19.58 28.97 -23.11
CA SER A 175 19.67 28.36 -24.42
C SER A 175 19.93 29.49 -25.44
N LYS A 176 21.08 29.48 -26.06
CA LYS A 176 21.43 30.39 -27.20
C LYS A 176 20.49 30.21 -28.42
N MET A 177 19.49 29.35 -28.31
CA MET A 177 18.53 29.10 -29.40
C MET A 177 17.40 30.15 -29.44
N ALA A 178 17.12 30.88 -28.35
CA ALA A 178 16.09 31.93 -28.39
C ALA A 178 16.56 33.24 -29.09
N ALA A 179 17.87 33.45 -29.21
CA ALA A 179 18.42 34.66 -29.81
C ALA A 179 18.45 34.67 -31.35
N ASN A 180 18.21 33.54 -32.03
CA ASN A 180 18.23 33.48 -33.48
C ASN A 180 16.85 33.53 -34.15
N THR A 181 15.76 33.67 -33.42
CA THR A 181 14.41 33.73 -34.00
C THR A 181 13.89 35.19 -34.15
N GLU A 182 14.60 36.17 -33.60
CA GLU A 182 14.26 37.61 -33.77
C GLU A 182 15.09 38.34 -34.82
N ALA A 183 15.87 37.63 -35.62
CA ALA A 183 16.72 38.20 -36.68
C ALA A 183 16.43 37.68 -38.08
N GLN A 184 15.15 37.38 -38.42
CA GLN A 184 14.70 37.20 -39.79
C GLN A 184 13.38 37.92 -40.03
#